data_eb71b5133fffd4660308ca83bad66c56
#
_entry.id   eb71b5133fffd4660308ca83bad66c56
#
_cell.length_a   1.000
_cell.length_b   1.000
_cell.length_c   1.000
_cell.angle_alpha   90.00
_cell.angle_beta   90.00
_cell.angle_gamma   90.00
#
_symmetry.space_group_name_H-M   'P 1'
#
loop_
_entity.id
_entity.type
_entity.pdbx_description
1 polymer ?
#
loop_
_entity_poly.entity_id
_entity_poly.type
_entity_poly.pdbx_seq_one_letter_code
_entity_poly.pdbx_strand_id
1 'polypeptide(L)'
;MENVLVIMSDEHQRRALSSAGHSIVQTPNLDALAASGTTFTNCWTPSPICVPARASLATGRWAHEIGAWDSVQAYTGEPEGWAHSMRAAGSDVVSFGKLHHRSNADDDGFTDQHLPMNIVGGKGWLQALPLSLIHI
;
A
#
# COMPACT_ATOMS: atom_id res chain seq x y z
N MET A 1 13.27 20.56 -1.80
CA MET A 1 12.02 19.80 -1.61
C MET A 1 12.07 19.21 -0.21
N GLU A 2 10.99 19.21 0.53
CA GLU A 2 10.94 18.55 1.84
C GLU A 2 10.90 17.03 1.63
N ASN A 3 11.52 16.27 2.54
CA ASN A 3 11.48 14.83 2.51
C ASN A 3 10.12 14.33 3.01
N VAL A 4 9.56 13.31 2.37
CA VAL A 4 8.31 12.67 2.76
C VAL A 4 8.58 11.21 3.12
N LEU A 5 8.12 10.78 4.28
CA LEU A 5 8.16 9.38 4.70
C LEU A 5 6.73 8.84 4.81
N VAL A 6 6.42 7.81 4.04
CA VAL A 6 5.15 7.08 4.12
C VAL A 6 5.38 5.76 4.83
N ILE A 7 4.71 5.56 5.96
CA ILE A 7 4.74 4.29 6.71
C ILE A 7 3.37 3.64 6.57
N MET A 8 3.34 2.42 6.05
CA MET A 8 2.12 1.66 5.84
C MET A 8 2.16 0.35 6.64
N SER A 9 1.20 0.16 7.52
CA SER A 9 0.98 -1.12 8.18
C SER A 9 -0.03 -1.95 7.40
N ASP A 10 0.38 -3.17 6.99
CA ASP A 10 -0.51 -4.09 6.28
C ASP A 10 -1.55 -4.67 7.24
N GLU A 11 -2.80 -4.73 6.81
CA GLU A 11 -3.93 -5.33 7.55
C GLU A 11 -4.19 -4.73 8.95
N HIS A 12 -3.68 -3.54 9.25
CA HIS A 12 -3.90 -2.91 10.54
C HIS A 12 -5.35 -2.43 10.69
N GLN A 13 -6.08 -3.05 11.59
CA GLN A 13 -7.44 -2.65 11.89
C GLN A 13 -7.46 -1.37 12.76
N ARG A 14 -8.19 -0.34 12.33
CA ARG A 14 -8.33 0.93 13.07
C ARG A 14 -8.69 0.75 14.54
N ARG A 15 -9.55 -0.23 14.85
CA ARG A 15 -9.97 -0.50 16.23
C ARG A 15 -8.86 -1.06 17.12
N ALA A 16 -7.76 -1.53 16.54
CA ALA A 16 -6.58 -2.03 17.26
C ALA A 16 -5.57 -0.89 17.56
N LEU A 17 -6.06 0.28 17.89
CA LEU A 17 -5.28 1.44 18.33
C LEU A 17 -5.75 1.87 19.72
N SER A 18 -4.84 2.23 20.63
CA SER A 18 -5.20 2.77 21.93
C SER A 18 -5.94 4.11 21.82
N SER A 19 -5.54 4.96 20.86
CA SER A 19 -6.26 6.21 20.55
C SER A 19 -7.69 6.00 20.03
N ALA A 20 -8.01 4.80 19.52
CA ALA A 20 -9.37 4.41 19.15
C ALA A 20 -10.15 3.74 20.28
N GLY A 21 -9.60 3.69 21.50
CA GLY A 21 -10.25 3.13 22.68
C GLY A 21 -10.09 1.61 22.85
N HIS A 22 -9.08 0.98 22.21
CA HIS A 22 -8.85 -0.45 22.40
C HIS A 22 -8.41 -0.73 23.85
N SER A 23 -9.08 -1.67 24.53
CA SER A 23 -8.88 -1.93 25.97
C SER A 23 -7.59 -2.67 26.32
N ILE A 24 -6.99 -3.37 25.35
CA ILE A 24 -5.81 -4.23 25.57
C ILE A 24 -4.60 -3.73 24.77
N VAL A 25 -4.78 -3.44 23.48
CA VAL A 25 -3.68 -3.01 22.59
C VAL A 25 -3.20 -1.62 23.00
N GLN A 26 -1.88 -1.50 23.18
CA GLN A 26 -1.21 -0.24 23.48
C GLN A 26 -0.37 0.20 22.28
N THR A 27 -0.61 1.40 21.78
CA THR A 27 0.09 1.95 20.60
C THR A 27 0.69 3.34 20.90
N PRO A 28 1.57 3.46 21.91
CA PRO A 28 2.02 4.76 22.43
C PRO A 28 2.73 5.62 21.38
N ASN A 29 3.48 5.01 20.46
CA ASN A 29 4.18 5.75 19.40
C ASN A 29 3.21 6.28 18.34
N LEU A 30 2.18 5.50 17.96
CA LEU A 30 1.14 5.96 17.04
C LEU A 30 0.26 7.02 17.69
N ASP A 31 -0.01 6.89 18.97
CA ASP A 31 -0.76 7.90 19.73
C ASP A 31 0.02 9.22 19.84
N ALA A 32 1.33 9.16 20.06
CA ALA A 32 2.19 10.34 20.07
C ALA A 32 2.23 11.01 18.69
N LEU A 33 2.32 10.23 17.62
CA LEU A 33 2.27 10.74 16.25
C LEU A 33 0.90 11.40 15.97
N ALA A 34 -0.19 10.76 16.36
CA ALA A 34 -1.55 11.29 16.21
C ALA A 34 -1.74 12.61 16.99
N ALA A 35 -1.16 12.72 18.19
CA ALA A 35 -1.23 13.93 19.01
C ALA A 35 -0.41 15.09 18.44
N SER A 36 0.64 14.80 17.67
CA SER A 36 1.51 15.83 17.06
C SER A 36 1.11 16.22 15.64
N GLY A 37 0.18 15.49 15.03
CA GLY A 37 -0.21 15.67 13.64
C GLY A 37 -1.72 15.70 13.43
N THR A 38 -2.15 15.28 12.25
CA THR A 38 -3.56 15.20 11.86
C THR A 38 -4.02 13.75 11.76
N THR A 39 -5.09 13.41 12.45
CA THR A 39 -5.73 12.10 12.37
C THR A 39 -6.96 12.15 11.48
N PHE A 40 -6.98 11.36 10.43
CA PHE A 40 -8.11 11.21 9.53
C PHE A 40 -9.04 10.10 10.04
N THR A 41 -10.16 10.48 10.64
CA THR A 41 -11.11 9.53 11.24
C THR A 41 -11.99 8.80 10.22
N ASN A 42 -12.14 9.36 9.02
CA ASN A 42 -12.97 8.84 7.94
C ASN A 42 -12.13 8.68 6.65
N CYS A 43 -11.09 7.86 6.72
CA CYS A 43 -10.27 7.48 5.58
C CYS A 43 -10.62 6.04 5.18
N TRP A 44 -10.96 5.83 3.90
CA TRP A 44 -11.47 4.57 3.37
C TRP A 44 -10.56 4.05 2.28
N THR A 45 -10.33 2.74 2.28
CA THR A 45 -9.68 2.07 1.16
C THR A 45 -10.70 1.79 0.05
N PRO A 46 -10.32 1.92 -1.24
CA PRO A 46 -11.22 1.60 -2.36
C PRO A 46 -11.44 0.09 -2.54
N SER A 47 -10.65 -0.75 -1.88
CA SER A 47 -10.78 -2.21 -1.93
C SER A 47 -10.34 -2.83 -0.61
N PRO A 48 -11.02 -3.90 -0.15
CA PRO A 48 -10.59 -4.66 1.03
C PRO A 48 -9.44 -5.65 0.73
N ILE A 49 -9.04 -5.78 -0.53
CA ILE A 49 -7.99 -6.69 -0.99
C ILE A 49 -6.71 -5.90 -1.25
N CYS A 50 -5.57 -6.42 -0.77
CA CYS A 50 -4.30 -5.68 -0.77
C CYS A 50 -3.80 -5.28 -2.17
N VAL A 51 -3.89 -6.15 -3.17
CA VAL A 51 -3.41 -5.84 -4.53
C VAL A 51 -4.19 -4.70 -5.17
N PRO A 52 -5.53 -4.73 -5.27
CA PRO A 52 -6.30 -3.60 -5.78
C PRO A 52 -6.17 -2.33 -4.95
N ALA A 53 -6.11 -2.44 -3.62
CA ALA A 53 -5.93 -1.28 -2.75
C ALA A 53 -4.59 -0.59 -2.99
N ARG A 54 -3.52 -1.38 -3.19
CA ARG A 54 -2.17 -0.84 -3.46
C ARG A 54 -2.04 -0.26 -4.86
N ALA A 55 -2.67 -0.87 -5.86
CA ALA A 55 -2.78 -0.30 -7.21
C ALA A 55 -3.50 1.05 -7.19
N SER A 56 -4.59 1.15 -6.44
CA SER A 56 -5.31 2.41 -6.24
C SER A 56 -4.47 3.45 -5.49
N LEU A 57 -3.72 3.04 -4.47
CA LEU A 57 -2.79 3.92 -3.76
C LEU A 57 -1.69 4.45 -4.69
N ALA A 58 -1.11 3.58 -5.54
CA ALA A 58 -0.07 3.97 -6.48
C ALA A 58 -0.56 4.99 -7.51
N THR A 59 -1.78 4.83 -8.01
CA THR A 59 -2.33 5.62 -9.11
C THR A 59 -3.22 6.78 -8.69
N GLY A 60 -3.72 6.78 -7.46
CA GLY A 60 -4.75 7.72 -7.01
C GLY A 60 -6.12 7.51 -7.65
N ARG A 61 -6.35 6.36 -8.30
CA ARG A 61 -7.58 6.02 -9.04
C ARG A 61 -8.35 4.91 -8.34
N TRP A 62 -9.64 4.82 -8.63
CA TRP A 62 -10.46 3.72 -8.14
C TRP A 62 -10.05 2.39 -8.78
N ALA A 63 -10.18 1.29 -8.04
CA ALA A 63 -9.84 -0.05 -8.52
C ALA A 63 -10.53 -0.42 -9.85
N HIS A 64 -11.79 -0.01 -10.04
CA HIS A 64 -12.55 -0.26 -11.26
C HIS A 64 -12.06 0.55 -12.47
N GLU A 65 -11.46 1.73 -12.25
CA GLU A 65 -10.91 2.57 -13.34
C GLU A 65 -9.60 2.01 -13.91
N ILE A 66 -8.87 1.28 -13.08
CA ILE A 66 -7.57 0.69 -13.46
C ILE A 66 -7.66 -0.82 -13.70
N GLY A 67 -8.87 -1.41 -13.63
CA GLY A 67 -9.08 -2.82 -13.85
C GLY A 67 -8.49 -3.75 -12.78
N ALA A 68 -8.17 -3.24 -11.61
CA ALA A 68 -7.58 -4.02 -10.51
C ALA A 68 -8.70 -4.59 -9.62
N TRP A 69 -9.27 -5.74 -10.02
CA TRP A 69 -10.42 -6.32 -9.35
C TRP A 69 -10.06 -7.28 -8.22
N ASP A 70 -8.91 -7.96 -8.35
CA ASP A 70 -8.50 -9.01 -7.43
C ASP A 70 -6.96 -9.11 -7.32
N SER A 71 -6.47 -10.13 -6.63
CA SER A 71 -5.04 -10.36 -6.43
C SER A 71 -4.28 -10.88 -7.68
N VAL A 72 -4.98 -11.15 -8.78
CA VAL A 72 -4.36 -11.60 -10.04
C VAL A 72 -3.94 -10.40 -10.90
N GLN A 73 -4.64 -9.27 -10.77
CA GLN A 73 -4.46 -8.07 -11.58
C GLN A 73 -3.60 -7.04 -10.84
N ALA A 74 -2.33 -7.36 -10.69
CA ALA A 74 -1.39 -6.50 -10.00
C ALA A 74 -0.99 -5.29 -10.85
N TYR A 75 -0.67 -4.20 -10.18
CA TYR A 75 -0.17 -2.98 -10.79
C TYR A 75 1.14 -3.23 -11.55
N THR A 76 1.21 -2.68 -12.75
CA THR A 76 2.31 -2.88 -13.71
C THR A 76 3.14 -1.61 -13.96
N GLY A 77 2.84 -0.54 -13.23
CA GLY A 77 3.37 0.79 -13.53
C GLY A 77 2.43 1.61 -14.43
N GLU A 78 1.40 0.98 -15.01
CA GLU A 78 0.42 1.65 -15.83
C GLU A 78 -1.00 1.56 -15.22
N PRO A 79 -1.73 2.68 -15.21
CA PRO A 79 -1.31 4.04 -15.57
C PRO A 79 -0.27 4.58 -14.57
N GLU A 80 0.58 5.53 -15.02
CA GLU A 80 1.57 6.19 -14.16
C GLU A 80 0.95 6.70 -12.86
N GLY A 81 1.67 6.48 -11.75
CA GLY A 81 1.26 6.85 -10.42
C GLY A 81 2.06 7.99 -9.81
N TRP A 82 1.85 8.24 -8.52
CA TRP A 82 2.53 9.31 -7.79
C TRP A 82 4.06 9.15 -7.76
N ALA A 83 4.55 7.91 -7.72
CA ALA A 83 5.99 7.64 -7.71
C ALA A 83 6.66 8.12 -9.00
N HIS A 84 6.02 7.89 -10.17
CA HIS A 84 6.48 8.41 -11.47
C HIS A 84 6.53 9.94 -11.46
N SER A 85 5.48 10.59 -10.96
CA SER A 85 5.41 12.05 -10.88
C SER A 85 6.50 12.64 -10.00
N MET A 86 6.78 12.02 -8.85
CA MET A 86 7.83 12.45 -7.94
C MET A 86 9.22 12.26 -8.55
N ARG A 87 9.47 11.12 -9.19
CA ARG A 87 10.72 10.84 -9.91
C ARG A 87 10.92 11.82 -11.06
N ALA A 88 9.88 12.09 -11.83
CA ALA A 88 9.93 13.07 -12.92
C ALA A 88 10.21 14.49 -12.41
N ALA A 89 9.82 14.81 -11.19
CA ALA A 89 10.15 16.07 -10.52
C ALA A 89 11.56 16.10 -9.91
N GLY A 90 12.38 15.07 -10.12
CA GLY A 90 13.77 14.98 -9.66
C GLY A 90 13.92 14.50 -8.21
N SER A 91 12.92 13.85 -7.65
CA SER A 91 13.03 13.23 -6.32
C SER A 91 13.49 11.79 -6.42
N ASP A 92 14.32 11.35 -5.48
CA ASP A 92 14.52 9.94 -5.24
C ASP A 92 13.28 9.36 -4.55
N VAL A 93 12.75 8.29 -5.12
CA VAL A 93 11.55 7.60 -4.60
C VAL A 93 11.95 6.18 -4.27
N VAL A 94 12.07 5.88 -2.98
CA VAL A 94 12.58 4.60 -2.50
C VAL A 94 11.51 3.85 -1.73
N SER A 95 11.38 2.56 -1.97
CA SER A 95 10.46 1.69 -1.23
C SER A 95 11.18 0.62 -0.43
N PHE A 96 10.60 0.27 0.71
CA PHE A 96 11.04 -0.85 1.57
C PHE A 96 9.83 -1.73 1.88
N GLY A 97 9.93 -3.03 1.58
CA GLY A 97 8.91 -4.02 1.92
C GLY A 97 7.78 -4.14 0.89
N LYS A 98 6.62 -4.57 1.35
CA LYS A 98 5.52 -5.04 0.51
C LYS A 98 4.93 -3.98 -0.41
N LEU A 99 5.10 -4.14 -1.70
CA LEU A 99 4.39 -3.38 -2.74
C LEU A 99 3.17 -4.12 -3.30
N HIS A 100 3.27 -5.42 -3.49
CA HIS A 100 2.28 -6.27 -4.17
C HIS A 100 1.97 -5.81 -5.60
N HIS A 101 2.96 -5.23 -6.25
CA HIS A 101 2.95 -4.96 -7.67
C HIS A 101 3.25 -6.25 -8.45
N ARG A 102 3.17 -6.22 -9.78
CA ARG A 102 3.36 -7.41 -10.60
C ARG A 102 4.79 -7.94 -10.52
N SER A 103 5.78 -7.08 -10.68
CA SER A 103 7.17 -7.49 -10.84
C SER A 103 8.12 -6.33 -10.58
N ASN A 104 9.36 -6.64 -10.16
CA ASN A 104 10.45 -5.67 -10.09
C ASN A 104 10.99 -5.25 -11.46
N ALA A 105 10.57 -5.93 -12.53
CA ALA A 105 10.96 -5.57 -13.91
C ALA A 105 10.04 -4.49 -14.51
N ASP A 106 8.92 -4.23 -13.90
CA ASP A 106 8.00 -3.17 -14.32
C ASP A 106 8.49 -1.83 -13.79
N ASP A 107 8.34 -0.79 -14.60
CA ASP A 107 8.58 0.57 -14.14
C ASP A 107 7.35 1.08 -13.38
N ASP A 108 7.39 0.98 -12.07
CA ASP A 108 6.32 1.44 -11.17
C ASP A 108 6.62 2.81 -10.51
N GLY A 109 7.64 3.49 -11.02
CA GLY A 109 8.00 4.86 -10.65
C GLY A 109 9.03 4.98 -9.53
N PHE A 110 9.37 3.90 -8.81
CA PHE A 110 10.41 3.94 -7.79
C PHE A 110 11.81 4.03 -8.41
N THR A 111 12.70 4.82 -7.81
CA THR A 111 14.13 4.88 -8.17
C THR A 111 14.90 3.69 -7.62
N ASP A 112 14.46 3.18 -6.46
CA ASP A 112 15.04 1.98 -5.85
C ASP A 112 13.99 1.23 -5.02
N GLN A 113 14.13 -0.11 -4.95
CA GLN A 113 13.20 -0.98 -4.22
C GLN A 113 13.99 -1.98 -3.37
N HIS A 114 13.79 -1.93 -2.07
CA HIS A 114 14.41 -2.85 -1.12
C HIS A 114 13.39 -3.84 -0.58
N LEU A 115 13.70 -5.14 -0.71
CA LEU A 115 12.84 -6.24 -0.25
C LEU A 115 11.40 -6.13 -0.78
N PRO A 116 11.17 -5.78 -2.05
CA PRO A 116 9.82 -5.65 -2.58
C PRO A 116 9.13 -7.02 -2.53
N MET A 117 8.00 -7.08 -1.88
CA MET A 117 7.15 -8.25 -1.87
C MET A 117 6.10 -8.09 -2.96
N ASN A 118 6.46 -8.50 -4.16
CA ASN A 118 5.59 -8.48 -5.34
C ASN A 118 4.84 -9.80 -5.52
N ILE A 119 3.93 -9.84 -6.49
CA ILE A 119 3.16 -11.05 -6.78
C ILE A 119 4.07 -12.13 -7.35
N VAL A 120 4.00 -13.34 -6.80
CA VAL A 120 4.84 -14.46 -7.21
C VAL A 120 4.61 -14.81 -8.68
N GLY A 121 5.69 -14.75 -9.47
CA GLY A 121 5.65 -15.04 -10.90
C GLY A 121 4.93 -13.98 -11.75
N GLY A 122 4.60 -12.80 -11.19
CA GLY A 122 3.89 -11.74 -11.91
C GLY A 122 2.45 -12.09 -12.29
N LYS A 123 1.98 -13.25 -11.84
CA LYS A 123 0.63 -13.77 -12.05
C LYS A 123 0.09 -14.19 -10.70
N GLY A 124 -1.00 -13.59 -10.26
CA GLY A 124 -1.65 -14.04 -9.05
C GLY A 124 -2.03 -15.52 -9.18
N TRP A 125 -1.61 -16.31 -8.23
CA TRP A 125 -1.97 -17.72 -8.20
C TRP A 125 -3.33 -17.87 -7.54
N LEU A 126 -4.23 -18.61 -8.15
CA LEU A 126 -5.47 -19.06 -7.50
C LEU A 126 -5.18 -19.81 -6.18
N GLN A 127 -3.99 -20.41 -6.06
CA GLN A 127 -3.51 -21.05 -4.83
C GLN A 127 -3.11 -20.06 -3.73
N ALA A 128 -2.90 -18.78 -4.04
CA ALA A 128 -2.70 -17.75 -3.00
C ALA A 128 -4.02 -17.28 -2.38
N LEU A 129 -5.14 -17.49 -3.04
CA LEU A 129 -6.47 -17.19 -2.50
C LEU A 129 -6.78 -17.97 -1.20
N PRO A 130 -6.51 -19.29 -1.09
CA PRO A 130 -6.72 -20.00 0.16
C PRO A 130 -5.80 -19.54 1.30
N LEU A 131 -4.57 -19.14 0.98
CA LEU A 131 -3.61 -18.66 1.99
C LEU A 131 -3.93 -17.24 2.46
N SER A 132 -4.44 -16.39 1.59
CA SER A 132 -4.88 -15.05 2.00
C SER A 132 -6.19 -15.09 2.80
N LEU A 133 -7.03 -16.09 2.58
CA LEU A 133 -8.27 -16.32 3.34
C LEU A 133 -8.02 -16.92 4.73
N ILE A 134 -6.85 -17.54 4.96
CA ILE A 134 -6.45 -18.09 6.27
C ILE A 134 -5.99 -16.98 7.25
N HIS A 135 -5.74 -15.78 6.75
CA HIS A 135 -5.31 -14.64 7.56
C HIS A 135 -6.44 -13.63 7.85
N ILE A 136 -7.70 -14.02 7.65
CA ILE A 136 -8.88 -13.24 8.04
C ILE A 136 -9.35 -13.66 9.43
#